data_65619d1763a1c1323c0889ed49d165c2
#
_entry.id   65619d1763a1c1323c0889ed49d165c2
#
_cell.length_a   1.000
_cell.length_b   1.000
_cell.length_c   1.000
_cell.angle_alpha   90.00
_cell.angle_beta   90.00
_cell.angle_gamma   90.00
#
_symmetry.space_group_name_H-M   'P 1'
#
loop_
_entity.id
_entity.type
_entity.pdbx_description
1 polymer ?
#
loop_
_entity_poly.entity_id
_entity_poly.type
_entity_poly.pdbx_seq_one_letter_code
_entity_poly.pdbx_strand_id
1 'polypeptide(L)'
;MVARSTHDSDEACLSELALLGTEARTLTDFRARALSLLRARVPFDRAAFHAFSPRVPLETGVFVELDLAVLAGSVAQWDAFAVELGRMRDLANSSRVAWDRDAFPPGSASRARFLALIGTPLRVRSMLVVHLTVRDAVRSVVALFGKNDDTFDAGHVAFLQRAAPTLALADALLQHDDAAPRASLPTKLVCEDGRLTPRQRQIVEHVALGHTNAEIARAMGLSANTLRNHLAAIFGRVGASNRADLVRLAVLTPSSSRPA
;
A
#
# COMPACT_ATOMS: atom_id res chain seq x y z
N MET A 1 -19.58 16.13 29.72
CA MET A 1 -19.99 14.70 29.81
C MET A 1 -19.75 13.93 28.50
N VAL A 2 -19.90 14.55 27.33
CA VAL A 2 -19.69 13.91 26.01
C VAL A 2 -18.22 13.48 25.74
N ALA A 3 -17.23 14.28 26.17
CA ALA A 3 -15.81 13.99 25.91
C ALA A 3 -15.25 12.75 26.65
N ARG A 4 -15.78 12.41 27.84
CA ARG A 4 -15.38 11.19 28.56
C ARG A 4 -15.91 9.92 27.89
N SER A 5 -17.12 9.94 27.36
CA SER A 5 -17.74 8.79 26.68
C SER A 5 -17.03 8.43 25.37
N THR A 6 -16.52 9.41 24.62
CA THR A 6 -15.77 9.15 23.37
C THR A 6 -14.39 8.59 23.67
N HIS A 7 -13.72 9.08 24.71
CA HIS A 7 -12.41 8.58 25.13
C HIS A 7 -12.47 7.11 25.59
N ASP A 8 -13.44 6.76 26.43
CA ASP A 8 -13.65 5.38 26.91
C ASP A 8 -13.93 4.42 25.74
N SER A 9 -14.70 4.88 24.75
CA SER A 9 -15.00 4.09 23.55
C SER A 9 -13.78 3.94 22.62
N ASP A 10 -12.87 4.94 22.55
CA ASP A 10 -11.61 4.84 21.80
C ASP A 10 -10.69 3.81 22.45
N GLU A 11 -10.50 3.86 23.79
CA GLU A 11 -9.65 2.92 24.53
C GLU A 11 -10.16 1.47 24.41
N ALA A 12 -11.47 1.26 24.45
CA ALA A 12 -12.06 -0.05 24.24
C ALA A 12 -11.75 -0.58 22.84
N CYS A 13 -11.92 0.24 21.80
CA CYS A 13 -11.62 -0.16 20.43
C CYS A 13 -10.12 -0.44 20.21
N LEU A 14 -9.22 0.37 20.81
CA LEU A 14 -7.79 0.13 20.74
C LEU A 14 -7.40 -1.18 21.43
N SER A 15 -8.02 -1.50 22.56
CA SER A 15 -7.81 -2.76 23.28
C SER A 15 -8.29 -3.95 22.46
N GLU A 16 -9.45 -3.85 21.81
CA GLU A 16 -9.97 -4.90 20.91
C GLU A 16 -9.07 -5.10 19.70
N LEU A 17 -8.54 -4.04 19.11
CA LEU A 17 -7.57 -4.13 18.01
C LEU A 17 -6.27 -4.84 18.44
N ALA A 18 -5.80 -4.60 19.67
CA ALA A 18 -4.63 -5.26 20.21
C ALA A 18 -4.88 -6.76 20.44
N LEU A 19 -6.02 -7.13 21.02
CA LEU A 19 -6.43 -8.52 21.21
C LEU A 19 -6.59 -9.24 19.87
N LEU A 20 -7.21 -8.57 18.88
CA LEU A 20 -7.40 -9.12 17.56
C LEU A 20 -6.07 -9.57 16.91
N GLY A 21 -4.98 -8.83 17.14
CA GLY A 21 -3.65 -9.19 16.65
C GLY A 21 -3.13 -10.52 17.22
N THR A 22 -3.62 -10.96 18.37
CA THR A 22 -3.26 -12.25 18.99
C THR A 22 -4.25 -13.37 18.68
N GLU A 23 -5.48 -13.05 18.28
CA GLU A 23 -6.55 -14.02 18.02
C GLU A 23 -6.68 -14.42 16.56
N ALA A 24 -6.37 -13.50 15.65
CA ALA A 24 -6.52 -13.72 14.22
C ALA A 24 -5.55 -14.82 13.73
N ARG A 25 -6.09 -15.77 12.98
CA ARG A 25 -5.32 -16.92 12.48
C ARG A 25 -4.69 -16.67 11.11
N THR A 26 -5.20 -15.70 10.37
CA THR A 26 -4.71 -15.33 9.05
C THR A 26 -4.68 -13.82 8.89
N LEU A 27 -3.81 -13.33 8.02
CA LEU A 27 -3.71 -11.92 7.68
C LEU A 27 -5.03 -11.36 7.12
N THR A 28 -5.73 -12.15 6.31
CA THR A 28 -7.03 -11.74 5.73
C THR A 28 -8.11 -11.62 6.81
N ASP A 29 -8.18 -12.58 7.76
CA ASP A 29 -9.11 -12.51 8.90
C ASP A 29 -8.83 -11.28 9.77
N PHE A 30 -7.56 -11.06 10.11
CA PHE A 30 -7.14 -9.87 10.85
C PHE A 30 -7.60 -8.58 10.18
N ARG A 31 -7.27 -8.40 8.89
CA ARG A 31 -7.61 -7.19 8.14
C ARG A 31 -9.11 -6.94 8.05
N ALA A 32 -9.89 -7.99 7.80
CA ALA A 32 -11.34 -7.89 7.72
C ALA A 32 -11.96 -7.48 9.07
N ARG A 33 -11.57 -8.13 10.17
CA ARG A 33 -12.04 -7.83 11.52
C ARG A 33 -11.56 -6.45 11.99
N ALA A 34 -10.32 -6.06 11.68
CA ALA A 34 -9.79 -4.72 11.98
C ALA A 34 -10.60 -3.62 11.29
N LEU A 35 -10.94 -3.78 10.00
CA LEU A 35 -11.82 -2.83 9.31
C LEU A 35 -13.22 -2.77 9.94
N SER A 36 -13.75 -3.90 10.40
CA SER A 36 -15.03 -3.96 11.11
C SER A 36 -15.00 -3.17 12.43
N LEU A 37 -13.93 -3.33 13.23
CA LEU A 37 -13.72 -2.57 14.47
C LEU A 37 -13.53 -1.07 14.20
N LEU A 38 -12.71 -0.73 13.20
CA LEU A 38 -12.49 0.67 12.81
C LEU A 38 -13.80 1.35 12.41
N ARG A 39 -14.72 0.65 11.73
CA ARG A 39 -16.00 1.21 11.28
C ARG A 39 -16.90 1.66 12.43
N ALA A 40 -16.76 1.08 13.61
CA ALA A 40 -17.50 1.51 14.81
C ALA A 40 -17.06 2.90 15.33
N ARG A 41 -15.83 3.34 14.97
CA ARG A 41 -15.24 4.61 15.45
C ARG A 41 -15.03 5.64 14.34
N VAL A 42 -14.77 5.20 13.13
CA VAL A 42 -14.52 6.04 11.96
C VAL A 42 -15.56 5.68 10.92
N PRO A 43 -16.52 6.56 10.64
CA PRO A 43 -17.53 6.29 9.63
C PRO A 43 -16.86 6.26 8.24
N PHE A 44 -16.96 5.15 7.55
CA PHE A 44 -16.55 5.05 6.16
C PHE A 44 -17.53 4.17 5.39
N ASP A 45 -17.70 4.49 4.11
CA ASP A 45 -18.56 3.72 3.22
C ASP A 45 -17.79 2.59 2.54
N ARG A 46 -16.51 2.84 2.23
CA ARG A 46 -15.63 1.90 1.53
C ARG A 46 -14.27 1.88 2.17
N ALA A 47 -13.56 0.76 2.05
CA ALA A 47 -12.22 0.64 2.59
C ALA A 47 -11.35 -0.33 1.79
N ALA A 48 -10.03 -0.12 1.87
CA ALA A 48 -9.02 -1.04 1.42
C ALA A 48 -7.97 -1.22 2.52
N PHE A 49 -7.59 -2.46 2.81
CA PHE A 49 -6.47 -2.79 3.68
C PHE A 49 -5.57 -3.79 2.96
N HIS A 50 -4.38 -3.36 2.60
CA HIS A 50 -3.46 -4.17 1.80
C HIS A 50 -2.00 -3.90 2.16
N ALA A 51 -1.10 -4.80 1.75
CA ALA A 51 0.33 -4.58 1.85
C ALA A 51 0.74 -3.34 1.04
N PHE A 52 1.72 -2.57 1.55
CA PHE A 52 2.27 -1.45 0.80
C PHE A 52 3.04 -1.98 -0.42
N SER A 53 2.60 -1.57 -1.59
CA SER A 53 3.20 -1.96 -2.87
C SER A 53 3.03 -0.81 -3.87
N PRO A 54 3.94 -0.67 -4.86
CA PRO A 54 3.76 0.27 -5.97
C PRO A 54 2.47 0.05 -6.77
N ARG A 55 1.92 -1.16 -6.70
CA ARG A 55 0.58 -1.51 -7.20
C ARG A 55 -0.23 -2.08 -6.05
N VAL A 56 -1.50 -1.68 -5.96
CA VAL A 56 -2.42 -2.25 -4.97
C VAL A 56 -2.52 -3.75 -5.21
N PRO A 57 -2.13 -4.59 -4.23
CA PRO A 57 -2.19 -6.05 -4.38
C PRO A 57 -3.65 -6.51 -4.21
N LEU A 58 -4.41 -6.50 -5.30
CA LEU A 58 -5.84 -6.83 -5.29
C LEU A 58 -6.10 -8.26 -4.80
N GLU A 59 -5.14 -9.16 -4.98
CA GLU A 59 -5.29 -10.59 -4.61
C GLU A 59 -5.14 -10.86 -3.11
N THR A 60 -4.38 -10.02 -2.39
CA THR A 60 -4.03 -10.22 -0.98
C THR A 60 -4.58 -9.13 -0.07
N GLY A 61 -5.25 -8.13 -0.62
CA GLY A 61 -5.92 -7.06 0.11
C GLY A 61 -7.32 -7.46 0.58
N VAL A 62 -7.81 -6.78 1.61
CA VAL A 62 -9.21 -6.81 2.02
C VAL A 62 -9.87 -5.51 1.55
N PHE A 63 -10.96 -5.63 0.81
CA PHE A 63 -11.67 -4.52 0.20
C PHE A 63 -13.14 -4.55 0.62
N VAL A 64 -13.64 -3.44 1.12
CA VAL A 64 -15.02 -3.30 1.59
C VAL A 64 -15.77 -2.38 0.65
N GLU A 65 -16.86 -2.85 0.04
CA GLU A 65 -17.73 -2.07 -0.86
C GLU A 65 -16.97 -1.41 -2.03
N LEU A 66 -15.80 -1.91 -2.41
CA LEU A 66 -15.02 -1.46 -3.56
C LEU A 66 -15.18 -2.44 -4.72
N ASP A 67 -15.55 -1.92 -5.88
CA ASP A 67 -15.50 -2.68 -7.13
C ASP A 67 -14.03 -2.81 -7.58
N LEU A 68 -13.52 -4.03 -7.54
CA LEU A 68 -12.11 -4.31 -7.84
C LEU A 68 -11.75 -4.03 -9.30
N ALA A 69 -12.68 -4.16 -10.24
CA ALA A 69 -12.44 -3.83 -11.64
C ALA A 69 -12.30 -2.30 -11.82
N VAL A 70 -13.17 -1.54 -11.15
CA VAL A 70 -13.09 -0.06 -11.13
C VAL A 70 -11.82 0.40 -10.43
N LEU A 71 -11.46 -0.23 -9.29
CA LEU A 71 -10.23 0.07 -8.56
C LEU A 71 -9.01 -0.20 -9.43
N ALA A 72 -8.93 -1.35 -10.10
CA ALA A 72 -7.83 -1.69 -11.00
C ALA A 72 -7.70 -0.68 -12.15
N GLY A 73 -8.81 -0.25 -12.74
CA GLY A 73 -8.84 0.79 -13.78
C GLY A 73 -8.35 2.15 -13.25
N SER A 74 -8.73 2.52 -12.03
CA SER A 74 -8.26 3.75 -11.39
C SER A 74 -6.76 3.69 -11.08
N VAL A 75 -6.27 2.56 -10.55
CA VAL A 75 -4.84 2.33 -10.24
C VAL A 75 -3.98 2.44 -11.50
N ALA A 76 -4.48 2.00 -12.66
CA ALA A 76 -3.75 2.13 -13.92
C ALA A 76 -3.50 3.60 -14.33
N GLN A 77 -4.28 4.54 -13.81
CA GLN A 77 -4.16 5.97 -14.08
C GLN A 77 -3.34 6.73 -13.01
N TRP A 78 -2.84 6.05 -11.98
CA TRP A 78 -2.13 6.69 -10.86
C TRP A 78 -0.83 7.39 -11.28
N ASP A 79 -0.19 6.99 -12.37
CA ASP A 79 0.97 7.70 -12.90
C ASP A 79 0.62 9.16 -13.27
N ALA A 80 -0.60 9.39 -13.79
CA ALA A 80 -1.11 10.74 -14.08
C ALA A 80 -1.42 11.56 -12.81
N PHE A 81 -1.51 10.91 -11.65
CA PHE A 81 -1.82 11.49 -10.35
C PHE A 81 -0.64 11.35 -9.36
N ALA A 82 0.56 11.04 -9.86
CA ALA A 82 1.73 10.72 -9.04
C ALA A 82 2.14 11.86 -8.07
N VAL A 83 2.00 13.12 -8.48
CA VAL A 83 2.33 14.29 -7.64
C VAL A 83 1.37 14.40 -6.45
N GLU A 84 0.09 14.22 -6.70
CA GLU A 84 -0.97 14.28 -5.69
C GLU A 84 -0.86 13.10 -4.72
N LEU A 85 -0.65 11.90 -5.23
CA LEU A 85 -0.37 10.71 -4.40
C LEU A 85 0.91 10.88 -3.58
N GLY A 86 1.92 11.55 -4.14
CA GLY A 86 3.14 11.94 -3.43
C GLY A 86 2.82 12.77 -2.20
N ARG A 87 1.98 13.79 -2.32
CA ARG A 87 1.54 14.64 -1.18
C ARG A 87 0.82 13.84 -0.11
N MET A 88 -0.11 12.97 -0.49
CA MET A 88 -0.80 12.08 0.47
C MET A 88 0.19 11.17 1.20
N ARG A 89 1.15 10.61 0.46
CA ARG A 89 2.20 9.77 1.03
C ARG A 89 3.09 10.55 2.01
N ASP A 90 3.50 11.75 1.66
CA ASP A 90 4.36 12.58 2.50
C ASP A 90 3.65 12.99 3.80
N LEU A 91 2.37 13.33 3.73
CA LEU A 91 1.52 13.55 4.90
C LEU A 91 1.40 12.28 5.75
N ALA A 92 1.09 11.13 5.14
CA ALA A 92 0.99 9.88 5.87
C ALA A 92 2.34 9.41 6.46
N ASN A 93 3.46 9.71 5.83
CA ASN A 93 4.78 9.41 6.38
C ASN A 93 5.12 10.29 7.59
N SER A 94 4.69 11.56 7.61
CA SER A 94 4.98 12.48 8.71
C SER A 94 4.05 12.28 9.92
N SER A 95 2.76 11.99 9.69
CA SER A 95 1.73 11.92 10.74
C SER A 95 1.08 10.54 10.88
N ARG A 96 1.48 9.55 10.09
CA ARG A 96 0.88 8.21 9.92
C ARG A 96 -0.49 8.21 9.26
N VAL A 97 -1.20 9.33 9.27
CA VAL A 97 -2.53 9.48 8.68
C VAL A 97 -2.51 10.68 7.76
N ALA A 98 -2.90 10.50 6.51
CA ALA A 98 -3.14 11.59 5.58
C ALA A 98 -4.64 11.76 5.36
N TRP A 99 -5.12 12.99 5.45
CA TRP A 99 -6.46 13.37 5.08
C TRP A 99 -6.42 14.06 3.71
N ASP A 100 -7.27 13.63 2.78
CA ASP A 100 -7.32 14.18 1.42
C ASP A 100 -7.59 15.70 1.39
N ARG A 101 -8.32 16.22 2.38
CA ARG A 101 -8.58 17.66 2.56
C ARG A 101 -7.29 18.47 2.74
N ASP A 102 -6.28 17.91 3.43
CA ASP A 102 -4.99 18.57 3.66
C ASP A 102 -4.10 18.52 2.41
N ALA A 103 -4.14 17.39 1.68
CA ALA A 103 -3.39 17.22 0.44
C ALA A 103 -4.02 17.97 -0.75
N PHE A 104 -5.35 18.05 -0.78
CA PHE A 104 -6.16 18.59 -1.87
C PHE A 104 -7.21 19.56 -1.32
N PRO A 105 -6.84 20.80 -0.99
CA PRO A 105 -7.77 21.77 -0.41
C PRO A 105 -9.03 21.96 -1.27
N PRO A 106 -10.21 22.17 -0.66
CA PRO A 106 -11.45 22.45 -1.38
C PRO A 106 -11.28 23.58 -2.41
N GLY A 107 -11.83 23.41 -3.60
CA GLY A 107 -11.73 24.39 -4.68
C GLY A 107 -10.41 24.40 -5.45
N SER A 108 -9.41 23.62 -5.05
CA SER A 108 -8.13 23.53 -5.76
C SER A 108 -8.20 22.66 -7.02
N ALA A 109 -7.30 22.90 -7.98
CA ALA A 109 -7.15 22.06 -9.16
C ALA A 109 -6.78 20.61 -8.80
N SER A 110 -5.98 20.40 -7.75
CA SER A 110 -5.64 19.07 -7.24
C SER A 110 -6.87 18.34 -6.68
N ARG A 111 -7.81 19.07 -6.03
CA ARG A 111 -9.09 18.50 -5.60
C ARG A 111 -9.95 18.07 -6.76
N ALA A 112 -10.05 18.88 -7.81
CA ALA A 112 -10.79 18.54 -9.01
C ALA A 112 -10.22 17.27 -9.69
N ARG A 113 -8.89 17.15 -9.76
CA ARG A 113 -8.21 15.96 -10.30
C ARG A 113 -8.43 14.72 -9.43
N PHE A 114 -8.35 14.86 -8.11
CA PHE A 114 -8.67 13.76 -7.17
C PHE A 114 -10.10 13.25 -7.42
N LEU A 115 -11.07 14.14 -7.49
CA LEU A 115 -12.46 13.76 -7.73
C LEU A 115 -12.67 13.12 -9.11
N ALA A 116 -11.96 13.57 -10.14
CA ALA A 116 -12.06 12.98 -11.48
C ALA A 116 -11.45 11.57 -11.56
N LEU A 117 -10.28 11.36 -10.97
CA LEU A 117 -9.49 10.14 -11.12
C LEU A 117 -9.82 9.06 -10.07
N ILE A 118 -10.23 9.46 -8.89
CA ILE A 118 -10.50 8.56 -7.75
C ILE A 118 -11.96 8.71 -7.29
N GLY A 119 -12.39 9.94 -7.01
CA GLY A 119 -13.69 10.22 -6.42
C GLY A 119 -14.85 9.71 -7.24
N THR A 120 -14.94 10.12 -8.49
CA THR A 120 -16.05 9.74 -9.39
C THR A 120 -16.06 8.25 -9.73
N PRO A 121 -14.94 7.63 -10.16
CA PRO A 121 -14.93 6.20 -10.43
C PRO A 121 -15.29 5.35 -9.21
N LEU A 122 -14.74 5.66 -8.06
CA LEU A 122 -15.00 4.93 -6.82
C LEU A 122 -16.26 5.41 -6.08
N ARG A 123 -16.97 6.42 -6.58
CA ARG A 123 -18.15 7.06 -5.96
C ARG A 123 -17.86 7.48 -4.51
N VAL A 124 -16.75 8.19 -4.31
CA VAL A 124 -16.31 8.71 -3.00
C VAL A 124 -15.96 10.18 -3.11
N ARG A 125 -16.02 10.91 -2.00
CA ARG A 125 -15.73 12.33 -1.93
C ARG A 125 -14.65 12.69 -0.92
N SER A 126 -14.40 11.83 0.04
CA SER A 126 -13.35 12.03 1.06
C SER A 126 -12.57 10.75 1.29
N MET A 127 -11.31 10.90 1.74
CA MET A 127 -10.40 9.78 1.94
C MET A 127 -9.44 10.04 3.11
N LEU A 128 -9.27 9.03 3.97
CA LEU A 128 -8.17 8.93 4.92
C LEU A 128 -7.23 7.80 4.49
N VAL A 129 -5.94 8.04 4.54
CA VAL A 129 -4.92 7.01 4.29
C VAL A 129 -4.06 6.86 5.53
N VAL A 130 -3.96 5.64 6.05
CA VAL A 130 -3.13 5.29 7.20
C VAL A 130 -1.95 4.47 6.74
N HIS A 131 -0.75 4.94 7.02
CA HIS A 131 0.48 4.17 6.80
C HIS A 131 0.81 3.34 8.04
N LEU A 132 0.84 2.04 7.87
CA LEU A 132 1.25 1.08 8.89
C LEU A 132 2.75 0.84 8.76
N THR A 133 3.51 1.51 9.63
CA THR A 133 4.97 1.58 9.58
C THR A 133 5.59 0.73 10.67
N VAL A 134 6.56 -0.12 10.30
CA VAL A 134 7.37 -0.93 11.22
C VAL A 134 8.85 -0.71 10.88
N ARG A 135 9.68 -0.33 11.87
CA ARG A 135 11.10 -0.04 11.68
C ARG A 135 11.36 0.94 10.53
N ASP A 136 10.64 2.06 10.54
CA ASP A 136 10.73 3.15 9.55
C ASP A 136 10.35 2.76 8.10
N ALA A 137 9.80 1.58 7.89
CA ALA A 137 9.30 1.14 6.61
C ALA A 137 7.77 0.99 6.63
N VAL A 138 7.08 1.59 5.68
CA VAL A 138 5.64 1.35 5.47
C VAL A 138 5.46 -0.08 4.98
N ARG A 139 4.71 -0.89 5.74
CA ARG A 139 4.44 -2.29 5.42
C ARG A 139 3.07 -2.48 4.81
N SER A 140 2.10 -1.73 5.29
CA SER A 140 0.72 -1.84 4.81
C SER A 140 0.03 -0.48 4.81
N VAL A 141 -1.09 -0.41 4.12
CA VAL A 141 -1.92 0.78 3.99
C VAL A 141 -3.36 0.42 4.32
N VAL A 142 -4.00 1.27 5.11
CA VAL A 142 -5.45 1.30 5.26
C VAL A 142 -5.95 2.58 4.57
N ALA A 143 -6.81 2.43 3.57
CA ALA A 143 -7.50 3.54 2.94
C ALA A 143 -8.99 3.47 3.28
N LEU A 144 -9.52 4.53 3.85
CA LEU A 144 -10.92 4.69 4.23
C LEU A 144 -11.56 5.76 3.36
N PHE A 145 -12.73 5.50 2.82
CA PHE A 145 -13.40 6.37 1.87
C PHE A 145 -14.81 6.72 2.35
N GLY A 146 -15.17 7.99 2.23
CA GLY A 146 -16.49 8.51 2.50
C GLY A 146 -17.21 8.99 1.25
N LYS A 147 -18.53 8.82 1.20
CA LYS A 147 -19.38 9.33 0.11
C LYS A 147 -19.61 10.84 0.16
N ASN A 148 -19.38 11.46 1.32
CA ASN A 148 -19.57 12.89 1.55
C ASN A 148 -18.23 13.56 1.89
N ASP A 149 -18.13 14.86 1.65
CA ASP A 149 -16.93 15.67 1.96
C ASP A 149 -16.69 15.81 3.47
N ASP A 150 -17.73 15.68 4.29
CA ASP A 150 -17.75 15.80 5.76
C ASP A 150 -17.78 14.44 6.50
N THR A 151 -17.53 13.34 5.79
CA THR A 151 -17.51 11.99 6.40
C THR A 151 -16.47 11.90 7.52
N PHE A 152 -15.34 12.57 7.36
CA PHE A 152 -14.24 12.52 8.32
C PHE A 152 -14.04 13.88 9.02
N ASP A 153 -13.53 13.80 10.26
CA ASP A 153 -13.14 14.94 11.08
C ASP A 153 -11.78 14.73 11.75
N ALA A 154 -11.30 15.74 12.47
CA ALA A 154 -10.03 15.71 13.17
C ALA A 154 -9.97 14.65 14.29
N GLY A 155 -11.10 14.31 14.91
CA GLY A 155 -11.20 13.25 15.91
C GLY A 155 -10.93 11.88 15.32
N HIS A 156 -11.45 11.62 14.14
CA HIS A 156 -11.17 10.39 13.39
C HIS A 156 -9.70 10.25 13.01
N VAL A 157 -9.05 11.36 12.58
CA VAL A 157 -7.61 11.39 12.31
C VAL A 157 -6.80 11.07 13.56
N ALA A 158 -7.11 11.74 14.69
CA ALA A 158 -6.44 11.53 15.98
C ALA A 158 -6.60 10.08 16.48
N PHE A 159 -7.79 9.50 16.36
CA PHE A 159 -8.03 8.09 16.70
C PHE A 159 -7.18 7.15 15.83
N LEU A 160 -7.16 7.33 14.51
CA LEU A 160 -6.38 6.50 13.60
C LEU A 160 -4.86 6.63 13.83
N GLN A 161 -4.37 7.81 14.21
CA GLN A 161 -2.96 8.00 14.60
C GLN A 161 -2.58 7.16 15.82
N ARG A 162 -3.51 7.00 16.78
CA ARG A 162 -3.33 6.15 17.97
C ARG A 162 -3.46 4.67 17.62
N ALA A 163 -4.36 4.30 16.71
CA ALA A 163 -4.58 2.92 16.29
C ALA A 163 -3.47 2.38 15.37
N ALA A 164 -2.83 3.24 14.57
CA ALA A 164 -1.87 2.84 13.56
C ALA A 164 -0.70 1.99 14.08
N PRO A 165 -0.06 2.26 15.24
CA PRO A 165 1.02 1.41 15.77
C PRO A 165 0.55 -0.02 16.08
N THR A 166 -0.61 -0.17 16.69
CA THR A 166 -1.19 -1.48 17.04
C THR A 166 -1.52 -2.28 15.79
N LEU A 167 -2.19 -1.63 14.82
CA LEU A 167 -2.48 -2.24 13.52
C LEU A 167 -1.21 -2.64 12.78
N ALA A 168 -0.17 -1.77 12.79
CA ALA A 168 1.09 -2.04 12.12
C ALA A 168 1.81 -3.26 12.69
N LEU A 169 1.86 -3.37 14.02
CA LEU A 169 2.52 -4.49 14.69
C LEU A 169 1.78 -5.81 14.42
N ALA A 170 0.47 -5.83 14.59
CA ALA A 170 -0.35 -7.02 14.38
C ALA A 170 -0.31 -7.48 12.90
N ASP A 171 -0.46 -6.56 11.95
CA ASP A 171 -0.38 -6.86 10.52
C ASP A 171 1.02 -7.40 10.13
N ALA A 172 2.09 -6.85 10.68
CA ALA A 172 3.45 -7.30 10.42
C ALA A 172 3.75 -8.68 11.02
N LEU A 173 3.25 -8.99 12.21
CA LEU A 173 3.38 -10.33 12.83
C LEU A 173 2.70 -11.38 11.96
N LEU A 174 1.45 -11.14 11.56
CA LEU A 174 0.70 -12.08 10.72
C LEU A 174 1.26 -12.19 9.30
N GLN A 175 1.81 -11.10 8.73
CA GLN A 175 2.57 -11.21 7.48
C GLN A 175 3.78 -12.12 7.59
N HIS A 176 4.40 -12.20 8.77
CA HIS A 176 5.56 -13.05 9.02
C HIS A 176 5.16 -14.51 9.21
N ASP A 177 4.01 -14.78 9.84
CA ASP A 177 3.48 -16.12 10.06
C ASP A 177 2.86 -16.71 8.77
N ASP A 178 2.19 -15.91 7.96
CA ASP A 178 1.77 -16.29 6.59
C ASP A 178 2.97 -16.45 5.64
N ALA A 179 4.12 -15.93 6.00
CA ALA A 179 5.43 -16.25 5.44
C ALA A 179 6.04 -17.52 6.09
N ALA A 180 5.27 -18.60 6.28
CA ALA A 180 5.84 -19.94 6.11
C ALA A 180 6.55 -19.92 4.75
N PRO A 181 7.74 -20.56 4.57
CA PRO A 181 8.71 -20.13 3.58
C PRO A 181 8.02 -19.88 2.24
N ARG A 182 7.62 -18.65 1.99
CA ARG A 182 7.39 -18.21 0.62
C ARG A 182 8.75 -18.40 0.02
N ALA A 183 8.90 -19.57 -0.59
CA ALA A 183 9.92 -19.78 -1.58
C ALA A 183 10.08 -18.43 -2.26
N SER A 184 11.28 -17.83 -2.10
CA SER A 184 11.67 -16.59 -2.74
C SER A 184 10.82 -16.43 -3.98
N LEU A 185 10.03 -15.31 -4.05
CA LEU A 185 9.22 -15.00 -5.23
C LEU A 185 9.99 -15.53 -6.42
N PRO A 186 9.38 -16.25 -7.35
CA PRO A 186 10.12 -16.86 -8.44
C PRO A 186 10.75 -15.77 -9.29
N THR A 187 11.76 -15.12 -8.75
CA THR A 187 12.78 -14.33 -9.44
C THR A 187 13.47 -15.21 -10.47
N LYS A 188 13.10 -16.49 -10.46
CA LYS A 188 13.62 -17.55 -11.31
C LYS A 188 13.44 -17.29 -12.80
N LEU A 189 12.46 -16.52 -13.23
CA LEU A 189 11.99 -16.55 -14.60
C LEU A 189 12.59 -15.50 -15.56
N VAL A 190 12.95 -14.33 -15.09
CA VAL A 190 13.74 -13.39 -15.92
C VAL A 190 15.22 -13.70 -15.82
N CYS A 191 15.63 -14.53 -14.87
CA CYS A 191 17.00 -14.82 -14.53
C CYS A 191 17.56 -16.13 -15.15
N GLU A 192 16.70 -17.05 -15.56
CA GLU A 192 17.13 -18.33 -16.14
C GLU A 192 17.56 -18.23 -17.61
N ASP A 193 17.13 -17.18 -18.32
CA ASP A 193 17.46 -16.96 -19.74
C ASP A 193 18.93 -16.54 -20.03
N GLY A 194 19.75 -16.39 -19.01
CA GLY A 194 21.13 -15.91 -19.20
C GLY A 194 21.26 -14.45 -19.68
N ARG A 195 20.12 -13.74 -19.86
CA ARG A 195 20.09 -12.37 -20.36
C ARG A 195 20.61 -11.32 -19.38
N LEU A 196 20.50 -11.60 -18.05
CA LEU A 196 20.92 -10.68 -17.02
C LEU A 196 22.17 -11.17 -16.29
N THR A 197 23.10 -10.25 -16.02
CA THR A 197 24.24 -10.54 -15.15
C THR A 197 23.80 -10.79 -13.72
N PRO A 198 24.60 -11.48 -12.86
CA PRO A 198 24.25 -11.67 -11.44
C PRO A 198 23.93 -10.36 -10.73
N ARG A 199 24.65 -9.28 -11.03
CA ARG A 199 24.42 -7.94 -10.45
C ARG A 199 23.12 -7.33 -10.92
N GLN A 200 22.75 -7.52 -12.17
CA GLN A 200 21.46 -7.06 -12.70
C GLN A 200 20.28 -7.83 -12.13
N ARG A 201 20.44 -9.12 -11.86
CA ARG A 201 19.44 -9.94 -11.18
C ARG A 201 19.14 -9.42 -9.78
N GLN A 202 20.17 -9.12 -8.98
CA GLN A 202 20.00 -8.50 -7.67
C GLN A 202 19.23 -7.17 -7.76
N ILE A 203 19.51 -6.34 -8.77
CA ILE A 203 18.76 -5.09 -8.98
C ILE A 203 17.29 -5.38 -9.29
N VAL A 204 16.99 -6.36 -10.15
CA VAL A 204 15.60 -6.77 -10.45
C VAL A 204 14.88 -7.29 -9.20
N GLU A 205 15.55 -8.06 -8.34
CA GLU A 205 15.02 -8.51 -7.07
C GLU A 205 14.61 -7.33 -6.17
N HIS A 206 15.49 -6.37 -5.99
CA HIS A 206 15.18 -5.16 -5.25
C HIS A 206 14.04 -4.35 -5.88
N VAL A 207 14.00 -4.28 -7.21
CA VAL A 207 12.89 -3.63 -7.95
C VAL A 207 11.57 -4.36 -7.70
N ALA A 208 11.57 -5.69 -7.74
CA ALA A 208 10.40 -6.52 -7.48
C ALA A 208 9.91 -6.42 -6.02
N LEU A 209 10.84 -6.24 -5.07
CA LEU A 209 10.53 -5.96 -3.66
C LEU A 209 10.03 -4.53 -3.41
N GLY A 210 9.95 -3.69 -4.44
CA GLY A 210 9.41 -2.34 -4.34
C GLY A 210 10.40 -1.28 -3.84
N HIS A 211 11.69 -1.61 -3.66
CA HIS A 211 12.70 -0.66 -3.20
C HIS A 211 12.86 0.51 -4.17
N THR A 212 12.98 1.72 -3.65
CA THR A 212 13.30 2.91 -4.44
C THR A 212 14.72 2.85 -5.01
N ASN A 213 15.01 3.65 -6.02
CA ASN A 213 16.37 3.71 -6.57
C ASN A 213 17.42 4.13 -5.52
N ALA A 214 17.06 4.99 -4.57
CA ALA A 214 17.94 5.39 -3.48
C ALA A 214 18.24 4.22 -2.52
N GLU A 215 17.22 3.43 -2.18
CA GLU A 215 17.38 2.22 -1.34
C GLU A 215 18.20 1.16 -2.04
N ILE A 216 17.96 0.91 -3.33
CA ILE A 216 18.73 -0.04 -4.14
C ILE A 216 20.20 0.40 -4.23
N ALA A 217 20.44 1.68 -4.55
CA ALA A 217 21.79 2.22 -4.62
C ALA A 217 22.55 2.04 -3.31
N ARG A 218 21.90 2.35 -2.18
CA ARG A 218 22.45 2.17 -0.82
C ARG A 218 22.73 0.70 -0.52
N ALA A 219 21.74 -0.17 -0.73
CA ALA A 219 21.85 -1.61 -0.41
C ALA A 219 22.95 -2.29 -1.22
N MET A 220 23.18 -1.84 -2.45
CA MET A 220 24.13 -2.43 -3.36
C MET A 220 25.49 -1.70 -3.42
N GLY A 221 25.68 -0.62 -2.67
CA GLY A 221 26.90 0.19 -2.70
C GLY A 221 27.13 0.86 -4.05
N LEU A 222 26.09 1.30 -4.74
CA LEU A 222 26.14 1.92 -6.06
C LEU A 222 25.87 3.43 -5.98
N SER A 223 26.46 4.19 -6.92
CA SER A 223 25.99 5.56 -7.14
C SER A 223 24.63 5.56 -7.83
N ALA A 224 23.84 6.63 -7.63
CA ALA A 224 22.55 6.77 -8.30
C ALA A 224 22.66 6.72 -9.83
N ASN A 225 23.76 7.24 -10.38
CA ASN A 225 24.01 7.20 -11.81
C ASN A 225 24.35 5.78 -12.32
N THR A 226 25.16 5.05 -11.56
CA THR A 226 25.49 3.65 -11.86
C THR A 226 24.25 2.78 -11.85
N LEU A 227 23.37 2.96 -10.85
CA LEU A 227 22.10 2.24 -10.80
C LEU A 227 21.19 2.58 -11.99
N ARG A 228 21.11 3.86 -12.38
CA ARG A 228 20.33 4.28 -13.54
C ARG A 228 20.80 3.58 -14.82
N ASN A 229 22.12 3.49 -15.02
CA ASN A 229 22.71 2.79 -16.17
C ASN A 229 22.38 1.29 -16.15
N HIS A 230 22.45 0.65 -14.99
CA HIS A 230 22.03 -0.74 -14.84
C HIS A 230 20.56 -0.94 -15.18
N LEU A 231 19.67 -0.08 -14.68
CA LEU A 231 18.23 -0.16 -14.97
C LEU A 231 17.94 0.02 -16.47
N ALA A 232 18.59 0.98 -17.12
CA ALA A 232 18.45 1.18 -18.57
C ALA A 232 18.89 -0.07 -19.36
N ALA A 233 20.02 -0.67 -18.98
CA ALA A 233 20.51 -1.90 -19.60
C ALA A 233 19.58 -3.10 -19.33
N ILE A 234 19.00 -3.20 -18.13
CA ILE A 234 18.02 -4.23 -17.77
C ILE A 234 16.77 -4.07 -18.64
N PHE A 235 16.20 -2.86 -18.71
CA PHE A 235 15.02 -2.58 -19.53
C PHE A 235 15.22 -3.01 -20.98
N GLY A 236 16.33 -2.63 -21.59
CA GLY A 236 16.65 -3.04 -22.96
C GLY A 236 16.79 -4.55 -23.15
N ARG A 237 17.38 -5.26 -22.17
CA ARG A 237 17.60 -6.71 -22.25
C ARG A 237 16.35 -7.56 -22.06
N VAL A 238 15.44 -7.11 -21.19
CA VAL A 238 14.21 -7.85 -20.89
C VAL A 238 12.99 -7.35 -21.68
N GLY A 239 13.15 -6.30 -22.49
CA GLY A 239 12.08 -5.69 -23.25
C GLY A 239 11.08 -4.92 -22.39
N ALA A 240 11.48 -4.44 -21.22
CA ALA A 240 10.63 -3.65 -20.35
C ALA A 240 10.66 -2.17 -20.76
N SER A 241 9.50 -1.55 -20.89
CA SER A 241 9.39 -0.13 -21.26
C SER A 241 9.59 0.81 -20.05
N ASN A 242 9.36 0.32 -18.84
CA ASN A 242 9.47 1.08 -17.59
C ASN A 242 9.60 0.14 -16.39
N ARG A 243 9.78 0.74 -15.18
CA ARG A 243 9.90 0.00 -13.92
C ARG A 243 8.68 -0.91 -13.63
N ALA A 244 7.48 -0.44 -13.93
CA ALA A 244 6.25 -1.20 -13.69
C ALA A 244 6.18 -2.43 -14.63
N ASP A 245 6.62 -2.25 -15.87
CA ASP A 245 6.70 -3.32 -16.85
C ASP A 245 7.77 -4.36 -16.47
N LEU A 246 8.91 -3.90 -15.92
CA LEU A 246 9.93 -4.79 -15.37
C LEU A 246 9.39 -5.63 -14.20
N VAL A 247 8.64 -5.04 -13.29
CA VAL A 247 7.98 -5.76 -12.18
C VAL A 247 6.98 -6.78 -12.73
N ARG A 248 6.17 -6.39 -13.72
CA ARG A 248 5.22 -7.31 -14.37
C ARG A 248 5.93 -8.51 -14.99
N LEU A 249 7.00 -8.29 -15.72
CA LEU A 249 7.79 -9.36 -16.35
C LEU A 249 8.48 -10.25 -15.30
N ALA A 250 8.93 -9.68 -14.18
CA ALA A 250 9.52 -10.44 -13.08
C ALA A 250 8.54 -11.33 -12.32
N VAL A 251 7.23 -10.97 -12.32
CA VAL A 251 6.18 -11.62 -11.50
C VAL A 251 5.27 -12.54 -12.33
N LEU A 252 5.05 -12.27 -13.62
CA LEU A 252 3.96 -12.86 -14.41
C LEU A 252 4.36 -13.93 -15.42
N THR A 253 5.60 -14.43 -15.43
CA THR A 253 5.94 -15.54 -16.33
C THR A 253 5.69 -16.87 -15.63
N PRO A 254 4.61 -17.63 -15.97
CA PRO A 254 4.41 -18.96 -15.42
C PRO A 254 5.52 -19.90 -15.89
N SER A 255 5.98 -20.75 -15.00
CA SER A 255 6.89 -21.84 -15.32
C SER A 255 6.22 -22.76 -16.36
N SER A 256 6.59 -22.65 -17.62
CA SER A 256 6.32 -23.69 -18.59
C SER A 256 7.23 -24.85 -18.26
N SER A 257 6.70 -25.82 -17.49
CA SER A 257 7.27 -27.14 -17.36
C SER A 257 7.40 -27.73 -18.74
N ARG A 258 8.64 -27.86 -19.23
CA ARG A 258 8.96 -28.67 -20.38
C ARG A 258 8.78 -30.14 -19.95
N PRO A 259 7.94 -30.93 -20.59
CA PRO A 259 7.97 -32.38 -20.38
C PRO A 259 9.27 -32.93 -20.95
N ALA A 260 9.82 -33.89 -20.23
CA ALA A 260 10.97 -34.71 -20.61
C ALA A 260 10.71 -35.56 -21.85
#